data_18ee447d92d3761ab5cd7e8e9d11e962
#
_entry.id   18ee447d92d3761ab5cd7e8e9d11e962
#
_cell.length_a   1.000
_cell.length_b   1.000
_cell.length_c   1.000
_cell.angle_alpha   90.00
_cell.angle_beta   90.00
_cell.angle_gamma   90.00
#
_symmetry.space_group_name_H-M   'P 1'
#
loop_
_entity.id
_entity.type
_entity.pdbx_description
1 polymer ?
#
loop_
_entity_poly.entity_id
_entity_poly.type
_entity_poly.pdbx_seq_one_letter_code
_entity_poly.pdbx_strand_id
1 'polypeptide(L)'
;MMVELVYDSEVVREPILTRVAIEERVLMNIIEASVGAREGRIVVEIPDEVSERVVSRLVEQGVKVRVLDRGIEKSDSCVHCGACISVCPVGVFTKDDEEKVNADSSKCVRCRICLGVCPVGALSLPE
;
A
#
# COMPACT_ATOMS: atom_id res chain seq x y z
N MET A 1 9.34 2.60 -3.61
CA MET A 1 8.89 2.94 -2.23
C MET A 1 7.38 3.17 -2.23
N MET A 2 6.68 2.56 -1.30
CA MET A 2 5.25 2.75 -1.13
C MET A 2 5.01 3.72 0.02
N VAL A 3 4.20 4.74 -0.20
CA VAL A 3 3.90 5.76 0.80
C VAL A 3 2.41 6.02 0.90
N GLU A 4 1.95 6.32 2.12
CA GLU A 4 0.60 6.78 2.37
C GLU A 4 0.62 8.31 2.48
N LEU A 5 -0.23 8.95 1.71
CA LEU A 5 -0.40 10.39 1.71
C LEU A 5 -1.75 10.73 2.35
N VAL A 6 -1.72 11.56 3.37
CA VAL A 6 -2.94 12.00 4.06
C VAL A 6 -3.12 13.50 3.83
N TYR A 7 -4.27 13.85 3.28
CA TYR A 7 -4.68 15.23 2.99
C TYR A 7 -5.73 15.64 3.98
N ASP A 8 -5.52 16.79 4.64
CA ASP A 8 -6.52 17.36 5.52
C ASP A 8 -7.47 18.28 4.73
N SER A 9 -8.39 18.97 5.43
CA SER A 9 -9.38 19.84 4.79
C SER A 9 -8.77 21.05 4.10
N GLU A 10 -7.56 21.45 4.46
CA GLU A 10 -6.89 22.62 3.85
C GLU A 10 -6.24 22.28 2.52
N VAL A 11 -5.72 21.05 2.38
CA VAL A 11 -4.95 20.65 1.19
C VAL A 11 -5.65 19.68 0.27
N VAL A 12 -6.78 19.08 0.69
CA VAL A 12 -7.47 18.04 -0.10
C VAL A 12 -7.97 18.54 -1.46
N ARG A 13 -8.21 19.84 -1.59
CA ARG A 13 -8.67 20.45 -2.85
C ARG A 13 -7.53 20.93 -3.75
N GLU A 14 -6.31 20.86 -3.28
CA GLU A 14 -5.13 21.26 -4.05
C GLU A 14 -4.66 20.10 -4.91
N PRO A 15 -4.28 20.33 -6.18
CA PRO A 15 -3.77 19.25 -7.04
C PRO A 15 -2.31 18.92 -6.74
N ILE A 16 -2.01 18.62 -5.48
CA ILE A 16 -0.63 18.47 -4.99
C ILE A 16 0.09 17.30 -5.64
N LEU A 17 -0.57 16.14 -5.70
CA LEU A 17 0.04 14.92 -6.24
C LEU A 17 0.45 15.10 -7.70
N THR A 18 -0.46 15.61 -8.53
CA THR A 18 -0.19 15.84 -9.94
C THR A 18 0.81 16.96 -10.14
N ARG A 19 0.74 18.00 -9.32
CA ARG A 19 1.71 19.12 -9.38
C ARG A 19 3.13 18.61 -9.12
N VAL A 20 3.33 17.84 -8.06
CA VAL A 20 4.64 17.28 -7.72
C VAL A 20 5.10 16.30 -8.80
N ALA A 21 4.21 15.46 -9.31
CA ALA A 21 4.55 14.53 -10.38
C ALA A 21 5.07 15.25 -11.63
N ILE A 22 4.44 16.34 -12.01
CA ILE A 22 4.84 17.12 -13.18
C ILE A 22 6.14 17.89 -12.92
N GLU A 23 6.25 18.57 -11.78
CA GLU A 23 7.43 19.37 -11.44
C GLU A 23 8.70 18.51 -11.30
N GLU A 24 8.56 17.34 -10.70
CA GLU A 24 9.67 16.42 -10.48
C GLU A 24 9.86 15.43 -11.63
N ARG A 25 8.96 15.43 -12.61
CA ARG A 25 8.96 14.52 -13.76
C ARG A 25 8.98 13.06 -13.34
N VAL A 26 8.10 12.70 -12.41
CA VAL A 26 8.01 11.37 -11.80
C VAL A 26 6.66 10.74 -12.14
N LEU A 27 6.70 9.47 -12.52
CA LEU A 27 5.49 8.67 -12.67
C LEU A 27 5.25 7.94 -11.35
N MET A 28 4.07 8.15 -10.77
CA MET A 28 3.67 7.51 -9.52
C MET A 28 2.46 6.63 -9.78
N ASN A 29 2.50 5.41 -9.25
CA ASN A 29 1.37 4.50 -9.37
C ASN A 29 0.48 4.60 -8.14
N ILE A 30 -0.82 4.80 -8.34
CA ILE A 30 -1.80 4.86 -7.25
C ILE A 30 -2.24 3.43 -6.95
N ILE A 31 -1.99 2.98 -5.73
CA ILE A 31 -2.38 1.65 -5.26
C ILE A 31 -3.79 1.68 -4.66
N GLU A 32 -4.07 2.70 -3.86
CA GLU A 32 -5.35 2.88 -3.20
C GLU A 32 -5.63 4.37 -3.07
N ALA A 33 -6.88 4.78 -3.26
CA ALA A 33 -7.27 6.16 -3.08
C ALA A 33 -8.67 6.25 -2.47
N SER A 34 -8.80 7.11 -1.47
CA SER A 34 -10.07 7.46 -0.87
C SER A 34 -10.07 8.98 -0.66
N VAL A 35 -10.76 9.71 -1.51
CA VAL A 35 -10.74 11.18 -1.51
C VAL A 35 -12.15 11.71 -1.35
N GLY A 36 -12.34 12.55 -0.35
CA GLY A 36 -13.58 13.27 -0.10
C GLY A 36 -13.39 14.77 -0.10
N ALA A 37 -14.44 15.51 0.20
CA ALA A 37 -14.40 16.98 0.20
C ALA A 37 -13.61 17.56 1.39
N ARG A 38 -13.43 16.80 2.46
CA ARG A 38 -12.80 17.27 3.70
C ARG A 38 -11.47 16.60 4.00
N GLU A 39 -11.25 15.41 3.47
CA GLU A 39 -10.04 14.65 3.71
C GLU A 39 -9.77 13.70 2.56
N GLY A 40 -8.54 13.26 2.45
CA GLY A 40 -8.17 12.27 1.45
C GLY A 40 -7.01 11.42 1.94
N ARG A 41 -6.99 10.17 1.50
CA ARG A 41 -5.92 9.22 1.76
C ARG A 41 -5.58 8.53 0.44
N ILE A 42 -4.34 8.61 0.06
CA ILE A 42 -3.84 8.00 -1.18
C ILE A 42 -2.59 7.19 -0.86
N VAL A 43 -2.54 5.95 -1.32
CA VAL A 43 -1.33 5.13 -1.24
C VAL A 43 -0.73 5.10 -2.64
N VAL A 44 0.51 5.52 -2.76
CA VAL A 44 1.22 5.58 -4.05
C VAL A 44 2.54 4.82 -3.97
N GLU A 45 2.95 4.30 -5.10
CA GLU A 45 4.28 3.73 -5.30
C GLU A 45 5.14 4.73 -6.05
N ILE A 46 6.30 5.07 -5.46
CA ILE A 46 7.25 6.05 -5.99
C ILE A 46 8.55 5.32 -6.33
N PRO A 47 9.19 5.62 -7.47
CA PRO A 47 10.51 5.05 -7.76
C PRO A 47 11.52 5.37 -6.67
N ASP A 48 12.28 4.37 -6.22
CA ASP A 48 13.20 4.51 -5.10
C ASP A 48 14.25 5.60 -5.32
N GLU A 49 14.72 5.77 -6.55
CA GLU A 49 15.75 6.74 -6.89
C GLU A 49 15.36 8.19 -6.62
N VAL A 50 14.05 8.48 -6.65
CA VAL A 50 13.53 9.84 -6.49
C VAL A 50 12.64 10.00 -5.25
N SER A 51 12.52 8.94 -4.44
CA SER A 51 11.56 8.92 -3.34
C SER A 51 11.81 10.03 -2.31
N GLU A 52 13.05 10.28 -1.92
CA GLU A 52 13.37 11.34 -0.95
C GLU A 52 12.96 12.72 -1.47
N ARG A 53 13.26 13.01 -2.73
CA ARG A 53 12.92 14.28 -3.36
C ARG A 53 11.41 14.49 -3.45
N VAL A 54 10.69 13.45 -3.88
CA VAL A 54 9.24 13.51 -4.01
C VAL A 54 8.57 13.65 -2.65
N VAL A 55 8.99 12.88 -1.65
CA VAL A 55 8.46 12.95 -0.29
C VAL A 55 8.68 14.34 0.31
N SER A 56 9.87 14.91 0.15
CA SER A 56 10.18 16.26 0.62
C SER A 56 9.26 17.31 0.01
N ARG A 57 9.00 17.21 -1.30
CA ARG A 57 8.10 18.14 -1.99
C ARG A 57 6.66 18.01 -1.50
N LEU A 58 6.19 16.78 -1.28
CA LEU A 58 4.85 16.54 -0.76
C LEU A 58 4.67 17.11 0.65
N VAL A 59 5.65 16.92 1.51
CA VAL A 59 5.63 17.47 2.87
C VAL A 59 5.62 19.00 2.85
N GLU A 60 6.39 19.63 1.97
CA GLU A 60 6.41 21.09 1.80
C GLU A 60 5.04 21.64 1.41
N GLN A 61 4.25 20.87 0.67
CA GLN A 61 2.91 21.27 0.25
C GLN A 61 1.83 21.04 1.32
N GLY A 62 2.19 20.52 2.48
CA GLY A 62 1.27 20.28 3.59
C GLY A 62 0.67 18.89 3.65
N VAL A 63 1.15 17.94 2.86
CA VAL A 63 0.70 16.55 2.88
C VAL A 63 1.44 15.79 3.97
N LYS A 64 0.71 14.99 4.74
CA LYS A 64 1.31 14.07 5.71
C LYS A 64 1.71 12.81 4.98
N VAL A 65 2.98 12.42 5.10
CA VAL A 65 3.53 11.26 4.40
C VAL A 65 4.00 10.22 5.41
N ARG A 66 3.59 8.97 5.19
CA ARG A 66 4.04 7.83 5.98
C ARG A 66 4.55 6.75 5.04
N VAL A 67 5.78 6.29 5.26
CA VAL A 67 6.35 5.21 4.46
C VAL A 67 5.72 3.88 4.86
N LEU A 68 5.27 3.12 3.86
CA LEU A 68 4.69 1.79 4.04
C LEU A 68 5.70 0.77 3.51
N ASP A 69 6.58 0.31 4.38
CA ASP A 69 7.65 -0.62 4.02
C ASP A 69 7.31 -2.08 4.33
N ARG A 70 6.13 -2.33 4.90
CA ARG A 70 5.70 -3.66 5.33
C ARG A 70 4.43 -4.09 4.61
N GLY A 71 4.47 -5.29 4.06
CA GLY A 71 3.30 -5.90 3.45
C GLY A 71 2.50 -6.75 4.41
N ILE A 72 1.63 -7.60 3.86
CA ILE A 72 0.77 -8.50 4.63
C ILE A 72 1.61 -9.45 5.49
N GLU A 73 1.15 -9.70 6.71
CA GLU A 73 1.76 -10.67 7.64
C GLU A 73 0.77 -11.79 7.91
N LYS A 74 1.31 -13.01 8.03
CA LYS A 74 0.54 -14.20 8.33
C LYS A 74 0.93 -14.73 9.70
N SER A 75 -0.06 -14.97 10.57
CA SER A 75 0.16 -15.53 11.90
C SER A 75 0.17 -17.06 11.88
N ASP A 76 0.57 -17.67 12.99
CA ASP A 76 0.59 -19.13 13.16
C ASP A 76 -0.81 -19.75 13.25
N SER A 77 -1.87 -18.95 13.38
CA SER A 77 -3.25 -19.45 13.35
C SER A 77 -3.71 -19.90 11.97
N CYS A 78 -2.91 -19.67 10.93
CA CYS A 78 -3.21 -20.10 9.58
C CYS A 78 -3.47 -21.61 9.51
N VAL A 79 -4.56 -22.01 8.84
CA VAL A 79 -4.93 -23.42 8.64
C VAL A 79 -4.60 -23.92 7.23
N HIS A 80 -3.87 -23.14 6.47
CA HIS A 80 -3.38 -23.48 5.13
C HIS A 80 -4.49 -23.84 4.12
N CYS A 81 -5.64 -23.17 4.22
CA CYS A 81 -6.78 -23.44 3.33
C CYS A 81 -6.56 -22.95 1.88
N GLY A 82 -5.66 -22.01 1.67
CA GLY A 82 -5.29 -21.52 0.36
C GLY A 82 -6.23 -20.47 -0.24
N ALA A 83 -7.22 -19.98 0.48
CA ALA A 83 -8.16 -18.96 -0.02
C ALA A 83 -7.43 -17.68 -0.45
N CYS A 84 -6.41 -17.26 0.32
CA CYS A 84 -5.60 -16.07 0.00
C CYS A 84 -4.83 -16.20 -1.33
N ILE A 85 -4.41 -17.41 -1.68
CA ILE A 85 -3.70 -17.68 -2.94
C ILE A 85 -4.59 -17.32 -4.13
N SER A 86 -5.87 -17.67 -4.02
CA SER A 86 -6.84 -17.48 -5.11
C SER A 86 -7.14 -16.02 -5.40
N VAL A 87 -7.01 -15.13 -4.41
CA VAL A 87 -7.43 -13.73 -4.54
C VAL A 87 -6.28 -12.73 -4.67
N CYS A 88 -5.04 -13.14 -4.35
CA CYS A 88 -3.90 -12.22 -4.41
C CYS A 88 -3.51 -11.93 -5.87
N PRO A 89 -3.57 -10.65 -6.31
CA PRO A 89 -3.28 -10.31 -7.71
C PRO A 89 -1.79 -10.34 -8.06
N VAL A 90 -0.92 -10.37 -7.06
CA VAL A 90 0.54 -10.23 -7.26
C VAL A 90 1.34 -11.43 -6.75
N GLY A 91 0.67 -12.50 -6.36
CA GLY A 91 1.33 -13.76 -6.00
C GLY A 91 2.12 -13.74 -4.70
N VAL A 92 1.62 -13.05 -3.68
CA VAL A 92 2.24 -13.02 -2.34
C VAL A 92 2.24 -14.41 -1.70
N PHE A 93 1.17 -15.17 -1.90
CA PHE A 93 0.95 -16.46 -1.22
C PHE A 93 1.21 -17.63 -2.15
N THR A 94 1.94 -18.62 -1.65
CA THR A 94 2.24 -19.86 -2.36
C THR A 94 2.13 -21.05 -1.41
N LYS A 95 1.89 -22.24 -1.95
CA LYS A 95 1.97 -23.49 -1.18
C LYS A 95 3.30 -24.18 -1.44
N ASP A 96 3.89 -24.70 -0.37
CA ASP A 96 5.11 -25.51 -0.47
C ASP A 96 4.79 -26.99 -0.67
N ASP A 97 5.84 -27.85 -0.70
CA ASP A 97 5.71 -29.29 -0.91
C ASP A 97 4.96 -30.01 0.22
N GLU A 98 4.87 -29.37 1.39
CA GLU A 98 4.12 -29.86 2.55
C GLU A 98 2.68 -29.31 2.60
N GLU A 99 2.25 -28.64 1.52
CA GLU A 99 0.94 -28.01 1.38
C GLU A 99 0.70 -26.87 2.40
N LYS A 100 1.76 -26.27 2.88
CA LYS A 100 1.67 -25.10 3.77
C LYS A 100 1.70 -23.82 2.97
N VAL A 101 0.87 -22.86 3.38
CA VAL A 101 0.81 -21.54 2.76
C VAL A 101 1.95 -20.69 3.30
N ASN A 102 2.73 -20.11 2.40
CA ASN A 102 3.79 -19.16 2.71
C ASN A 102 3.46 -17.80 2.10
N ALA A 103 3.88 -16.75 2.77
CA ALA A 103 3.65 -15.37 2.34
C ALA A 103 4.97 -14.65 2.09
N ASP A 104 5.12 -14.09 0.89
CA ASP A 104 6.23 -13.21 0.56
C ASP A 104 5.74 -11.77 0.60
N SER A 105 5.89 -11.13 1.75
CA SER A 105 5.42 -9.77 1.99
C SER A 105 6.04 -8.72 1.07
N SER A 106 7.21 -9.00 0.50
CA SER A 106 7.89 -8.08 -0.41
C SER A 106 7.10 -7.82 -1.70
N LYS A 107 6.23 -8.76 -2.08
CA LYS A 107 5.39 -8.63 -3.28
C LYS A 107 4.06 -7.92 -3.01
N CYS A 108 3.72 -7.69 -1.75
CA CYS A 108 2.41 -7.17 -1.36
C CYS A 108 2.22 -5.71 -1.80
N VAL A 109 1.09 -5.44 -2.44
CA VAL A 109 0.68 -4.08 -2.85
C VAL A 109 -0.40 -3.49 -1.95
N ARG A 110 -0.69 -4.13 -0.82
CA ARG A 110 -1.62 -3.66 0.21
C ARG A 110 -3.06 -3.45 -0.30
N CYS A 111 -3.53 -4.31 -1.20
CA CYS A 111 -4.89 -4.21 -1.75
C CYS A 111 -5.98 -4.66 -0.76
N ARG A 112 -5.61 -5.36 0.31
CA ARG A 112 -6.50 -5.82 1.41
C ARG A 112 -7.52 -6.89 1.05
N ILE A 113 -7.55 -7.39 -0.15
CA ILE A 113 -8.54 -8.40 -0.58
C ILE A 113 -8.44 -9.67 0.28
N CYS A 114 -7.21 -10.12 0.57
CA CYS A 114 -6.98 -11.35 1.32
C CYS A 114 -7.49 -11.30 2.76
N LEU A 115 -7.55 -10.11 3.36
CA LEU A 115 -8.02 -9.96 4.74
C LEU A 115 -9.47 -10.42 4.91
N GLY A 116 -10.29 -10.25 3.87
CA GLY A 116 -11.70 -10.64 3.90
C GLY A 116 -11.96 -12.10 3.61
N VAL A 117 -10.96 -12.86 3.11
CA VAL A 117 -11.17 -14.26 2.72
C VAL A 117 -10.55 -15.26 3.71
N CYS A 118 -9.70 -14.82 4.61
CA CYS A 118 -9.10 -15.72 5.60
C CYS A 118 -10.13 -16.12 6.67
N PRO A 119 -10.51 -17.42 6.75
CA PRO A 119 -11.57 -17.85 7.67
C PRO A 119 -11.19 -17.78 9.14
N VAL A 120 -9.90 -17.76 9.45
CA VAL A 120 -9.38 -17.74 10.82
C VAL A 120 -8.72 -16.42 11.21
N GLY A 121 -8.79 -15.42 10.35
CA GLY A 121 -8.20 -14.10 10.63
C GLY A 121 -6.69 -14.12 10.82
N ALA A 122 -5.98 -14.98 10.10
CA ALA A 122 -4.53 -15.12 10.25
C ALA A 122 -3.72 -14.04 9.53
N LEU A 123 -4.36 -13.21 8.73
CA LEU A 123 -3.70 -12.17 7.93
C LEU A 123 -3.92 -10.80 8.53
N SER A 124 -2.87 -9.98 8.53
CA SER A 124 -2.93 -8.60 9.01
C SER A 124 -2.01 -7.71 8.16
N LEU A 125 -2.36 -6.43 8.07
CA LEU A 125 -1.51 -5.41 7.46
C LEU A 125 -0.96 -4.52 8.56
N PRO A 126 0.35 -4.54 8.82
CA PRO A 126 0.96 -3.63 9.78
C PRO A 126 0.88 -2.20 9.28
N GLU A 127 0.65 -1.30 10.19
CA GLU A 127 0.61 0.13 9.89
C GLU A 127 1.91 0.83 10.24
#